data_682bf10f6c39543515c221a978da7fc4
#
_entry.id   682bf10f6c39543515c221a978da7fc4
#
_cell.length_a   1.000
_cell.length_b   1.000
_cell.length_c   1.000
_cell.angle_alpha   90.00
_cell.angle_beta   90.00
_cell.angle_gamma   90.00
#
_symmetry.space_group_name_H-M   'P 1'
#
loop_
_entity.id
_entity.type
_entity.pdbx_description
1 polymer ?
#
loop_
_entity_poly.entity_id
_entity_poly.type
_entity_poly.pdbx_seq_one_letter_code
_entity_poly.pdbx_strand_id
1 'polypeptide(L)'
;MLSVCVVTVIGGQNPSPTPGDFGPDPTNIPVPTAATAPPAGVPMLPFRFGTRPAPPLGQKFGNVAAVAFTPEGHLLVFNRNAQIEMVEYDATGSTVLRVFNPNIAVNPHALRVDRYGNIWATDAYWNVLWKLNAKGEVLMMLGKRGENAAWSDAAWNGMFNQPLDIAFDQDDNFYVVQGHGGTSPPEDCTFCTTYPYAARADRHAVAARPPVVQGSDPRLMKFDKTGRFVASVSLAHPTGPFATTHTVVVSPTGELWVGDRNAKKLIVFDRNLKRLREIQVGYLTCALFVDAQGGLWMGAGMDGMVFKLDWNGKVLGWFGKWGSNTDSNDIGEAHQLAVSRDLKTIYVADSLNAHVLKMESN
;
A
#
# COMPACT_ATOMS: atom_id res chain seq x y z
N MET A 1 28.69 -2.81 22.98
CA MET A 1 27.56 -3.31 23.76
C MET A 1 26.30 -2.87 23.03
N LEU A 2 25.67 -3.79 22.28
CA LEU A 2 24.39 -3.52 21.64
C LEU A 2 23.29 -3.69 22.68
N SER A 3 22.59 -2.61 22.99
CA SER A 3 21.39 -2.66 23.82
C SER A 3 20.25 -3.16 22.96
N VAL A 4 19.86 -4.41 23.12
CA VAL A 4 18.65 -4.97 22.54
C VAL A 4 17.49 -4.51 23.43
N CYS A 5 16.66 -3.59 22.94
CA CYS A 5 15.38 -3.30 23.58
C CYS A 5 14.45 -4.48 23.34
N VAL A 6 14.35 -5.36 24.34
CA VAL A 6 13.32 -6.38 24.42
C VAL A 6 12.04 -5.71 24.93
N VAL A 7 11.06 -5.50 24.05
CA VAL A 7 9.72 -5.06 24.46
C VAL A 7 8.96 -6.30 24.91
N THR A 8 8.73 -6.39 26.21
CA THR A 8 7.88 -7.41 26.82
C THR A 8 6.43 -7.16 26.44
N VAL A 9 5.85 -8.08 25.68
CA VAL A 9 4.42 -8.05 25.35
C VAL A 9 3.63 -8.48 26.59
N ILE A 10 2.97 -7.55 27.24
CA ILE A 10 1.99 -7.86 28.29
C ILE A 10 0.69 -8.21 27.56
N GLY A 11 0.33 -9.48 27.55
CA GLY A 11 -0.91 -9.99 26.97
C GLY A 11 -2.12 -9.59 27.81
N GLY A 12 -2.81 -8.53 27.39
CA GLY A 12 -4.19 -8.27 27.80
C GLY A 12 -5.12 -8.96 26.78
N GLN A 13 -5.94 -9.91 27.21
CA GLN A 13 -7.00 -10.46 26.38
C GLN A 13 -8.11 -9.41 26.25
N ASN A 14 -8.15 -8.72 25.11
CA ASN A 14 -9.31 -7.90 24.75
C ASN A 14 -10.36 -8.80 24.08
N PRO A 15 -11.67 -8.54 24.30
CA PRO A 15 -12.72 -9.31 23.65
C PRO A 15 -12.61 -9.22 22.12
N SER A 16 -12.90 -10.32 21.44
CA SER A 16 -12.96 -10.34 19.99
C SER A 16 -14.01 -9.34 19.52
N PRO A 17 -13.68 -8.49 18.53
CA PRO A 17 -14.64 -7.57 17.96
C PRO A 17 -15.78 -8.30 17.27
N THR A 18 -17.00 -7.79 17.37
CA THR A 18 -18.17 -8.32 16.69
C THR A 18 -18.17 -7.93 15.20
N PRO A 19 -18.84 -8.70 14.33
CA PRO A 19 -19.06 -8.28 12.95
C PRO A 19 -19.78 -6.92 12.92
N GLY A 20 -19.12 -5.89 12.43
CA GLY A 20 -19.59 -4.50 12.49
C GLY A 20 -18.65 -3.56 13.25
N ASP A 21 -17.73 -4.10 14.07
CA ASP A 21 -16.73 -3.27 14.78
C ASP A 21 -15.62 -2.75 13.85
N PHE A 22 -15.54 -3.29 12.65
CA PHE A 22 -14.68 -2.78 11.60
C PHE A 22 -15.48 -1.78 10.77
N GLY A 23 -15.37 -0.53 11.13
CA GLY A 23 -15.95 0.53 10.30
C GLY A 23 -15.50 0.40 8.83
N PRO A 24 -16.22 1.03 7.91
CA PRO A 24 -15.93 1.00 6.50
C PRO A 24 -14.48 1.38 6.20
N ASP A 25 -13.96 0.86 5.11
CA ASP A 25 -12.74 1.38 4.52
C ASP A 25 -12.93 2.90 4.32
N PRO A 26 -12.12 3.74 5.00
CA PRO A 26 -12.28 5.19 4.93
C PRO A 26 -12.02 5.76 3.54
N THR A 27 -11.73 4.93 2.57
CA THR A 27 -11.48 5.35 1.19
C THR A 27 -12.68 5.91 0.51
N ASN A 28 -13.85 5.55 0.95
CA ASN A 28 -15.15 6.08 0.54
C ASN A 28 -15.28 6.40 -0.97
N ILE A 29 -14.53 5.67 -1.80
CA ILE A 29 -14.69 5.75 -3.24
C ILE A 29 -15.72 4.68 -3.60
N PRO A 30 -16.87 5.09 -4.13
CA PRO A 30 -17.85 4.12 -4.57
C PRO A 30 -17.25 3.22 -5.65
N VAL A 31 -17.55 1.92 -5.57
CA VAL A 31 -17.16 0.99 -6.65
C VAL A 31 -17.78 1.51 -7.95
N PRO A 32 -16.98 1.71 -9.00
CA PRO A 32 -17.48 2.22 -10.25
C PRO A 32 -18.59 1.31 -10.82
N THR A 33 -19.58 1.91 -11.42
CA THR A 33 -20.62 1.18 -12.18
C THR A 33 -20.28 1.07 -13.67
N ALA A 34 -19.25 1.78 -14.11
CA ALA A 34 -18.75 1.76 -15.48
C ALA A 34 -17.22 1.99 -15.50
N ALA A 35 -16.56 1.47 -16.52
CA ALA A 35 -15.14 1.66 -16.70
C ALA A 35 -14.81 3.14 -16.97
N THR A 36 -13.73 3.62 -16.33
CA THR A 36 -13.16 4.93 -16.65
C THR A 36 -12.54 4.92 -18.05
N ALA A 37 -12.70 5.99 -18.79
CA ALA A 37 -12.12 6.08 -20.13
C ALA A 37 -10.58 6.18 -20.04
N PRO A 38 -9.84 5.51 -20.92
CA PRO A 38 -8.40 5.65 -20.99
C PRO A 38 -8.01 7.04 -21.51
N PRO A 39 -6.75 7.48 -21.28
CA PRO A 39 -6.29 8.78 -21.73
C PRO A 39 -6.29 8.88 -23.27
N ALA A 40 -6.97 9.89 -23.80
CA ALA A 40 -7.09 10.08 -25.23
C ALA A 40 -5.73 10.32 -25.91
N GLY A 41 -5.48 9.65 -27.02
CA GLY A 41 -4.25 9.80 -27.80
C GLY A 41 -2.98 9.21 -27.17
N VAL A 42 -3.11 8.50 -26.05
CA VAL A 42 -1.97 7.82 -25.40
C VAL A 42 -1.96 6.34 -25.83
N PRO A 43 -0.82 5.79 -26.27
CA PRO A 43 -0.75 4.41 -26.75
C PRO A 43 -0.95 3.40 -25.59
N MET A 44 -1.59 2.30 -25.92
CA MET A 44 -1.59 1.13 -25.04
C MET A 44 -0.20 0.47 -25.06
N LEU A 45 0.33 0.17 -23.89
CA LEU A 45 1.62 -0.51 -23.77
C LEU A 45 1.52 -1.98 -24.23
N PRO A 46 2.59 -2.53 -24.84
CA PRO A 46 2.56 -3.88 -25.43
C PRO A 46 2.71 -4.97 -24.35
N PHE A 47 1.84 -4.94 -23.37
CA PHE A 47 1.73 -5.99 -22.34
C PHE A 47 0.52 -6.87 -22.62
N ARG A 48 0.68 -8.16 -22.35
CA ARG A 48 -0.40 -9.14 -22.36
C ARG A 48 -0.58 -9.75 -20.98
N PHE A 49 -1.74 -10.27 -20.70
CA PHE A 49 -1.99 -11.01 -19.46
C PHE A 49 -1.28 -12.37 -19.53
N GLY A 50 -0.44 -12.64 -18.54
CA GLY A 50 0.17 -13.92 -18.27
C GLY A 50 -0.66 -14.77 -17.31
N THR A 51 -0.14 -15.95 -16.97
CA THR A 51 -0.76 -16.81 -15.94
C THR A 51 -0.65 -16.16 -14.58
N ARG A 52 -1.78 -15.95 -13.91
CA ARG A 52 -1.84 -15.36 -12.58
C ARG A 52 -1.21 -16.29 -11.54
N PRO A 53 -0.43 -15.76 -10.57
CA PRO A 53 -0.03 -16.53 -9.40
C PRO A 53 -1.25 -17.10 -8.68
N ALA A 54 -1.28 -18.42 -8.51
CA ALA A 54 -2.35 -19.08 -7.78
C ALA A 54 -2.07 -19.03 -6.27
N PRO A 55 -3.09 -18.88 -5.40
CA PRO A 55 -2.89 -19.03 -3.97
C PRO A 55 -2.38 -20.45 -3.64
N PRO A 56 -1.72 -20.63 -2.49
CA PRO A 56 -1.31 -21.96 -2.03
C PRO A 56 -2.47 -22.96 -2.04
N LEU A 57 -2.16 -24.22 -2.30
CA LEU A 57 -3.18 -25.28 -2.45
C LEU A 57 -4.17 -25.30 -1.28
N GLY A 58 -5.46 -25.30 -1.62
CA GLY A 58 -6.55 -25.30 -0.64
C GLY A 58 -6.83 -23.94 0.00
N GLN A 59 -6.11 -22.89 -0.42
CA GLN A 59 -6.30 -21.52 0.10
C GLN A 59 -6.92 -20.61 -0.98
N LYS A 60 -7.38 -19.45 -0.53
CA LYS A 60 -7.80 -18.34 -1.39
C LYS A 60 -7.10 -17.07 -0.93
N PHE A 61 -6.74 -16.22 -1.85
CA PHE A 61 -6.34 -14.87 -1.46
C PHE A 61 -7.52 -14.15 -0.80
N GLY A 62 -7.22 -13.37 0.23
CA GLY A 62 -8.05 -12.24 0.60
C GLY A 62 -7.81 -11.09 -0.38
N ASN A 63 -8.26 -9.89 -0.05
CA ASN A 63 -7.87 -8.71 -0.81
C ASN A 63 -6.35 -8.62 -0.89
N VAL A 64 -5.81 -8.68 -2.09
CA VAL A 64 -4.37 -8.56 -2.27
C VAL A 64 -3.98 -7.10 -2.13
N ALA A 65 -3.28 -6.79 -1.05
CA ALA A 65 -2.91 -5.42 -0.75
C ALA A 65 -1.67 -4.99 -1.52
N ALA A 66 -0.66 -5.87 -1.60
CA ALA A 66 0.61 -5.46 -2.15
C ALA A 66 1.39 -6.62 -2.78
N VAL A 67 2.28 -6.25 -3.70
CA VAL A 67 3.27 -7.12 -4.33
C VAL A 67 4.63 -6.44 -4.34
N ALA A 68 5.69 -7.22 -4.20
CA ALA A 68 7.06 -6.74 -4.31
C ALA A 68 7.98 -7.83 -4.87
N PHE A 69 9.12 -7.45 -5.45
CA PHE A 69 10.16 -8.39 -5.79
C PHE A 69 11.25 -8.42 -4.70
N THR A 70 11.74 -9.62 -4.39
CA THR A 70 12.98 -9.78 -3.61
C THR A 70 14.20 -9.45 -4.47
N PRO A 71 15.40 -9.28 -3.89
CA PRO A 71 16.63 -9.11 -4.67
C PRO A 71 16.91 -10.25 -5.65
N GLU A 72 16.48 -11.47 -5.34
CA GLU A 72 16.59 -12.67 -6.16
C GLU A 72 15.59 -12.69 -7.33
N GLY A 73 14.63 -11.77 -7.32
CA GLY A 73 13.55 -11.68 -8.30
C GLY A 73 12.34 -12.55 -7.98
N HIS A 74 12.24 -13.08 -6.77
CA HIS A 74 11.03 -13.79 -6.32
C HIS A 74 9.90 -12.79 -6.08
N LEU A 75 8.66 -13.22 -6.33
CA LEU A 75 7.48 -12.42 -6.06
C LEU A 75 6.99 -12.62 -4.63
N LEU A 76 6.89 -11.54 -3.88
CA LEU A 76 6.19 -11.50 -2.60
C LEU A 76 4.77 -10.97 -2.82
N VAL A 77 3.80 -11.63 -2.22
CA VAL A 77 2.39 -11.24 -2.21
C VAL A 77 1.94 -11.03 -0.77
N PHE A 78 1.47 -9.84 -0.46
CA PHE A 78 0.94 -9.49 0.86
C PHE A 78 -0.57 -9.31 0.73
N ASN A 79 -1.33 -10.11 1.46
CA ASN A 79 -2.77 -10.15 1.29
C ASN A 79 -3.52 -10.23 2.61
N ARG A 80 -4.80 -9.89 2.55
CA ARG A 80 -5.67 -9.80 3.72
C ARG A 80 -6.29 -11.14 4.12
N ASN A 81 -5.64 -12.28 3.82
CA ASN A 81 -5.98 -13.58 4.36
C ASN A 81 -4.98 -13.96 5.45
N ALA A 82 -5.44 -14.03 6.68
CA ALA A 82 -4.60 -14.31 7.83
C ALA A 82 -3.96 -15.72 7.84
N GLN A 83 -4.41 -16.66 7.02
CA GLN A 83 -3.80 -17.99 6.90
C GLN A 83 -2.60 -18.01 5.95
N ILE A 84 -2.54 -17.07 5.02
CA ILE A 84 -1.49 -16.93 4.03
C ILE A 84 -1.09 -15.45 3.89
N GLU A 85 -0.88 -14.78 5.01
CA GLU A 85 -0.65 -13.33 5.09
C GLU A 85 0.41 -12.87 4.09
N MET A 86 1.50 -13.62 3.97
CA MET A 86 2.55 -13.35 2.99
C MET A 86 2.95 -14.64 2.26
N VAL A 87 2.98 -14.58 0.93
CA VAL A 87 3.35 -15.70 0.07
C VAL A 87 4.51 -15.30 -0.81
N GLU A 88 5.55 -16.13 -0.85
CA GLU A 88 6.67 -15.99 -1.76
C GLU A 88 6.58 -17.00 -2.89
N TYR A 89 6.70 -16.52 -4.10
CA TYR A 89 6.73 -17.31 -5.33
C TYR A 89 8.11 -17.22 -5.98
N ASP A 90 8.41 -18.18 -6.84
CA ASP A 90 9.54 -18.11 -7.74
C ASP A 90 9.46 -16.87 -8.65
N ALA A 91 10.53 -16.61 -9.39
CA ALA A 91 10.61 -15.45 -10.28
C ALA A 91 9.53 -15.44 -11.38
N THR A 92 8.94 -16.58 -11.69
CA THR A 92 7.86 -16.69 -12.69
C THR A 92 6.48 -16.44 -12.11
N GLY A 93 6.34 -16.45 -10.78
CA GLY A 93 5.07 -16.36 -10.06
C GLY A 93 4.24 -17.65 -10.14
N SER A 94 4.84 -18.76 -10.57
CA SER A 94 4.11 -20.02 -10.80
C SER A 94 4.20 -20.99 -9.64
N THR A 95 5.31 -20.99 -8.91
CA THR A 95 5.59 -21.93 -7.84
C THR A 95 5.64 -21.23 -6.50
N VAL A 96 4.81 -21.66 -5.57
CA VAL A 96 4.90 -21.21 -4.17
C VAL A 96 6.18 -21.78 -3.56
N LEU A 97 7.09 -20.90 -3.16
CA LEU A 97 8.33 -21.25 -2.47
C LEU A 97 8.11 -21.32 -0.96
N ARG A 98 7.31 -20.38 -0.44
CA ARG A 98 7.10 -20.26 1.00
C ARG A 98 5.80 -19.53 1.31
N VAL A 99 5.13 -19.98 2.35
CA VAL A 99 4.07 -19.21 3.04
C VAL A 99 4.59 -18.88 4.42
N PHE A 100 4.58 -17.62 4.77
CA PHE A 100 4.93 -17.20 6.11
C PHE A 100 3.91 -16.19 6.63
N ASN A 101 3.52 -16.44 7.87
CA ASN A 101 2.52 -15.65 8.56
C ASN A 101 3.20 -14.95 9.74
N PRO A 102 3.85 -13.83 9.52
CA PRO A 102 4.53 -13.11 10.59
C PRO A 102 3.56 -12.55 11.63
N ASN A 103 2.27 -12.61 11.36
CA ASN A 103 1.21 -12.08 12.22
C ASN A 103 1.41 -10.61 12.55
N ILE A 104 1.77 -9.84 11.51
CA ILE A 104 2.12 -8.44 11.62
C ILE A 104 1.00 -7.50 11.21
N ALA A 105 -0.04 -8.01 10.52
CA ALA A 105 -1.06 -7.14 9.96
C ALA A 105 -2.47 -7.70 10.12
N VAL A 106 -3.41 -6.78 10.33
CA VAL A 106 -4.87 -6.99 10.24
C VAL A 106 -5.40 -6.43 8.94
N ASN A 107 -4.91 -5.26 8.55
CA ASN A 107 -5.22 -4.65 7.27
C ASN A 107 -3.91 -4.32 6.53
N PRO A 108 -3.25 -5.34 5.96
CA PRO A 108 -2.11 -5.14 5.08
C PRO A 108 -2.36 -4.02 4.09
N HIS A 109 -1.40 -3.10 3.92
CA HIS A 109 -1.57 -2.02 2.97
C HIS A 109 -0.41 -1.96 1.96
N ALA A 110 0.81 -1.66 2.37
CA ALA A 110 1.95 -1.67 1.46
C ALA A 110 2.99 -2.72 1.81
N LEU A 111 3.71 -3.15 0.79
CA LEU A 111 4.86 -4.02 0.86
C LEU A 111 5.99 -3.43 0.01
N ARG A 112 7.16 -3.21 0.60
CA ARG A 112 8.36 -2.75 -0.09
C ARG A 112 9.54 -3.62 0.31
N VAL A 113 10.52 -3.74 -0.55
CA VAL A 113 11.79 -4.40 -0.26
C VAL A 113 12.89 -3.39 -0.42
N ASP A 114 13.71 -3.22 0.64
CA ASP A 114 14.84 -2.31 0.58
C ASP A 114 16.02 -2.93 -0.19
N ARG A 115 17.04 -2.13 -0.47
CA ARG A 115 18.22 -2.59 -1.24
C ARG A 115 19.03 -3.68 -0.54
N TYR A 116 18.77 -3.96 0.73
CA TYR A 116 19.41 -5.01 1.52
C TYR A 116 18.57 -6.29 1.57
N GLY A 117 17.40 -6.30 0.93
CA GLY A 117 16.47 -7.42 0.93
C GLY A 117 15.58 -7.49 2.17
N ASN A 118 15.54 -6.45 2.99
CA ASN A 118 14.58 -6.41 4.09
C ASN A 118 13.19 -6.07 3.55
N ILE A 119 12.20 -6.74 4.12
CA ILE A 119 10.79 -6.57 3.79
C ILE A 119 10.21 -5.52 4.72
N TRP A 120 9.58 -4.52 4.13
CA TRP A 120 8.89 -3.47 4.86
C TRP A 120 7.40 -3.54 4.57
N ALA A 121 6.59 -3.52 5.62
CA ALA A 121 5.15 -3.67 5.52
C ALA A 121 4.43 -2.65 6.39
N THR A 122 3.31 -2.10 5.89
CA THR A 122 2.43 -1.25 6.68
C THR A 122 1.14 -1.97 7.02
N ASP A 123 0.62 -1.72 8.21
CA ASP A 123 -0.73 -2.06 8.60
C ASP A 123 -1.53 -0.80 8.90
N ALA A 124 -2.55 -0.56 8.10
CA ALA A 124 -3.37 0.64 8.21
C ALA A 124 -4.32 0.62 9.41
N TYR A 125 -4.62 -0.56 10.02
CA TYR A 125 -5.52 -0.62 11.17
C TYR A 125 -4.78 -0.75 12.49
N TRP A 126 -3.69 -1.51 12.54
CA TRP A 126 -2.85 -1.52 13.72
C TRP A 126 -1.95 -0.29 13.86
N ASN A 127 -1.95 0.57 12.84
CA ASN A 127 -1.18 1.81 12.85
C ASN A 127 0.32 1.57 13.07
N VAL A 128 0.86 0.56 12.41
CA VAL A 128 2.26 0.16 12.56
C VAL A 128 2.93 -0.02 11.21
N LEU A 129 4.24 0.15 11.26
CA LEU A 129 5.16 -0.16 10.18
C LEU A 129 6.16 -1.19 10.68
N TRP A 130 6.37 -2.23 9.90
CA TRP A 130 7.27 -3.33 10.18
C TRP A 130 8.44 -3.35 9.22
N LYS A 131 9.61 -3.69 9.76
CA LYS A 131 10.77 -4.13 8.99
C LYS A 131 11.08 -5.56 9.37
N LEU A 132 11.13 -6.45 8.40
CA LEU A 132 11.47 -7.85 8.54
C LEU A 132 12.75 -8.16 7.77
N ASN A 133 13.50 -9.16 8.18
CA ASN A 133 14.54 -9.71 7.32
C ASN A 133 13.92 -10.60 6.20
N ALA A 134 14.76 -11.08 5.29
CA ALA A 134 14.30 -11.96 4.21
C ALA A 134 13.66 -13.28 4.69
N LYS A 135 13.86 -13.68 5.95
CA LYS A 135 13.21 -14.85 6.54
C LYS A 135 11.83 -14.55 7.15
N GLY A 136 11.44 -13.28 7.22
CA GLY A 136 10.21 -12.84 7.86
C GLY A 136 10.34 -12.58 9.36
N GLU A 137 11.56 -12.55 9.91
CA GLU A 137 11.80 -12.23 11.32
C GLU A 137 11.78 -10.70 11.52
N VAL A 138 11.11 -10.24 12.56
CA VAL A 138 10.94 -8.82 12.86
C VAL A 138 12.27 -8.19 13.28
N LEU A 139 12.71 -7.19 12.54
CA LEU A 139 13.89 -6.37 12.86
C LEU A 139 13.51 -5.04 13.53
N MET A 140 12.35 -4.47 13.17
CA MET A 140 11.87 -3.19 13.69
C MET A 140 10.36 -3.12 13.61
N MET A 141 9.77 -2.47 14.58
CA MET A 141 8.37 -2.01 14.55
C MET A 141 8.34 -0.53 14.93
N LEU A 142 7.68 0.27 14.11
CA LEU A 142 7.36 1.65 14.43
C LEU A 142 5.85 1.83 14.56
N GLY A 143 5.44 2.73 15.41
CA GLY A 143 4.05 2.91 15.80
C GLY A 143 3.71 2.14 17.07
N LYS A 144 2.45 2.23 17.49
CA LYS A 144 1.91 1.46 18.61
C LYS A 144 0.73 0.65 18.12
N ARG A 145 0.87 -0.67 18.20
CA ARG A 145 -0.12 -1.62 17.69
C ARG A 145 -1.50 -1.40 18.30
N GLY A 146 -2.46 -1.06 17.44
CA GLY A 146 -3.84 -0.82 17.85
C GLY A 146 -4.09 0.56 18.47
N GLU A 147 -3.07 1.42 18.55
CA GLU A 147 -3.22 2.79 19.02
C GLU A 147 -3.02 3.78 17.88
N ASN A 148 -3.74 4.89 17.93
CA ASN A 148 -3.49 6.05 17.09
C ASN A 148 -3.64 7.33 17.93
N ALA A 149 -3.09 8.40 17.44
CA ALA A 149 -3.32 9.71 18.02
C ALA A 149 -3.43 10.77 16.93
N ALA A 150 -4.17 11.83 17.23
CA ALA A 150 -4.07 13.03 16.44
C ALA A 150 -2.63 13.55 16.49
N TRP A 151 -2.12 13.96 15.35
CA TRP A 151 -0.80 14.54 15.26
C TRP A 151 -0.77 15.89 15.94
N SER A 152 0.26 16.15 16.74
CA SER A 152 0.61 17.51 17.15
C SER A 152 1.86 17.93 16.37
N ASP A 153 1.91 19.14 15.86
CA ASP A 153 3.05 19.63 15.06
C ASP A 153 4.37 19.73 15.86
N ALA A 154 4.31 19.58 17.18
CA ALA A 154 5.47 19.77 18.04
C ALA A 154 6.49 18.60 17.95
N ALA A 155 6.03 17.36 17.85
CA ALA A 155 6.86 16.17 17.73
C ALA A 155 6.03 14.93 17.42
N TRP A 156 6.63 13.96 16.75
CA TRP A 156 6.01 12.64 16.61
C TRP A 156 5.92 11.94 17.97
N ASN A 157 4.73 11.53 18.35
CA ASN A 157 4.43 10.90 19.63
C ASN A 157 4.64 9.37 19.63
N GLY A 158 5.24 8.80 18.60
CA GLY A 158 5.46 7.37 18.44
C GLY A 158 4.25 6.61 17.90
N MET A 159 3.22 7.29 17.43
CA MET A 159 2.01 6.67 16.86
C MET A 159 1.76 7.15 15.45
N PHE A 160 1.34 6.23 14.59
CA PHE A 160 0.80 6.55 13.27
C PHE A 160 -0.71 6.68 13.32
N ASN A 161 -1.25 7.24 12.23
CA ASN A 161 -2.67 7.20 11.94
C ASN A 161 -2.85 6.70 10.50
N GLN A 162 -3.05 5.41 10.36
CA GLN A 162 -3.15 4.70 9.07
C GLN A 162 -1.92 4.91 8.18
N PRO A 163 -0.76 4.32 8.50
CA PRO A 163 0.40 4.34 7.61
C PRO A 163 0.13 3.48 6.38
N LEU A 164 0.40 4.04 5.20
CA LEU A 164 -0.06 3.47 3.94
C LEU A 164 1.06 2.99 3.04
N ASP A 165 2.12 3.77 2.85
CA ASP A 165 3.21 3.38 1.96
C ASP A 165 4.55 3.94 2.46
N ILE A 166 5.64 3.37 1.93
CA ILE A 166 7.02 3.66 2.34
C ILE A 166 7.89 3.82 1.10
N ALA A 167 8.80 4.78 1.13
CA ALA A 167 9.85 4.94 0.13
C ALA A 167 11.20 5.17 0.80
N PHE A 168 12.29 4.82 0.11
CA PHE A 168 13.66 4.93 0.61
C PHE A 168 14.49 5.87 -0.27
N ASP A 169 15.33 6.71 0.34
CA ASP A 169 16.31 7.48 -0.40
C ASP A 169 17.68 6.77 -0.44
N GLN A 170 18.62 7.40 -1.16
CA GLN A 170 19.98 6.85 -1.32
C GLN A 170 20.79 6.80 -0.01
N ASP A 171 20.37 7.55 1.01
CA ASP A 171 21.03 7.64 2.32
C ASP A 171 20.38 6.69 3.34
N ASP A 172 19.46 5.82 2.88
CA ASP A 172 18.64 4.90 3.66
C ASP A 172 17.65 5.58 4.62
N ASN A 173 17.43 6.88 4.49
CA ASN A 173 16.27 7.46 5.13
C ASN A 173 15.01 6.91 4.47
N PHE A 174 13.95 6.82 5.24
CA PHE A 174 12.67 6.38 4.67
C PHE A 174 11.56 7.38 4.96
N TYR A 175 10.61 7.37 4.06
CA TYR A 175 9.48 8.27 4.06
C TYR A 175 8.19 7.45 4.14
N VAL A 176 7.30 7.87 5.01
CA VAL A 176 6.00 7.21 5.23
C VAL A 176 4.89 8.19 4.94
N VAL A 177 3.92 7.79 4.16
CA VAL A 177 2.64 8.50 4.05
C VAL A 177 1.61 7.85 4.95
N GLN A 178 0.78 8.66 5.61
CA GLN A 178 -0.33 8.23 6.45
C GLN A 178 -1.59 9.03 6.17
N GLY A 179 -2.74 8.59 6.71
CA GLY A 179 -4.00 9.33 6.63
C GLY A 179 -4.85 8.95 5.43
N HIS A 180 -5.37 7.74 5.44
CA HIS A 180 -6.18 7.16 4.35
C HIS A 180 -7.50 7.89 4.06
N GLY A 181 -7.79 8.93 4.74
CA GLY A 181 -9.03 9.69 4.67
C GLY A 181 -9.87 9.46 5.92
N GLY A 182 -9.80 10.38 6.81
CA GLY A 182 -10.21 10.12 8.15
C GLY A 182 -11.46 10.82 8.59
N THR A 183 -12.57 10.55 8.05
CA THR A 183 -13.82 10.75 8.78
C THR A 183 -14.49 9.41 9.00
N SER A 184 -15.29 9.34 10.05
CA SER A 184 -16.12 8.17 10.34
C SER A 184 -16.73 7.63 9.05
N PRO A 185 -16.82 6.32 8.94
CA PRO A 185 -17.43 5.67 7.79
C PRO A 185 -18.83 6.19 7.56
N PRO A 186 -19.27 6.31 6.32
CA PRO A 186 -20.69 6.45 6.06
C PRO A 186 -21.41 5.20 6.57
N GLU A 187 -22.57 5.41 7.15
CA GLU A 187 -23.43 4.34 7.68
C GLU A 187 -23.85 3.30 6.63
N ASP A 188 -23.59 3.57 5.34
CA ASP A 188 -24.01 2.79 4.17
C ASP A 188 -22.87 2.23 3.32
N CYS A 189 -21.70 2.01 3.90
CA CYS A 189 -20.58 1.41 3.16
C CYS A 189 -20.89 -0.02 2.68
N THR A 190 -21.43 -0.15 1.49
CA THR A 190 -21.69 -1.44 0.84
C THR A 190 -20.42 -2.25 0.59
N PHE A 191 -19.31 -1.59 0.37
CA PHE A 191 -17.97 -2.20 0.22
C PHE A 191 -17.52 -2.90 1.51
N CYS A 192 -17.86 -2.35 2.67
CA CYS A 192 -17.48 -2.90 3.96
C CYS A 192 -18.25 -4.15 4.34
N THR A 193 -19.48 -4.30 3.82
CA THR A 193 -20.33 -5.47 4.08
C THR A 193 -20.03 -6.64 3.15
N THR A 194 -19.48 -6.39 1.97
CA THR A 194 -19.17 -7.43 0.96
C THR A 194 -17.80 -8.06 1.13
N TYR A 195 -16.91 -7.45 1.90
CA TYR A 195 -15.58 -8.00 2.15
C TYR A 195 -15.57 -8.87 3.41
N PRO A 196 -14.97 -10.07 3.35
CA PRO A 196 -14.93 -11.00 4.49
C PRO A 196 -13.94 -10.53 5.56
N TYR A 197 -14.04 -9.31 6.03
CA TYR A 197 -13.36 -8.89 7.25
C TYR A 197 -13.76 -9.77 8.44
N ALA A 198 -14.98 -10.32 8.41
CA ALA A 198 -15.46 -11.28 9.40
C ALA A 198 -14.59 -12.53 9.52
N ALA A 199 -13.97 -13.01 8.42
CA ALA A 199 -13.08 -14.17 8.47
C ALA A 199 -11.76 -13.92 9.23
N ARG A 200 -11.45 -12.68 9.58
CA ARG A 200 -10.25 -12.31 10.31
C ARG A 200 -10.44 -12.20 11.80
N ALA A 201 -11.68 -11.99 12.26
CA ALA A 201 -11.99 -11.85 13.67
C ALA A 201 -11.50 -13.04 14.51
N ASP A 202 -11.45 -14.22 13.92
CA ASP A 202 -11.14 -15.46 14.61
C ASP A 202 -9.64 -15.67 14.93
N ARG A 203 -8.73 -14.94 14.26
CA ARG A 203 -7.28 -15.20 14.41
C ARG A 203 -6.52 -14.17 15.19
N HIS A 204 -6.97 -12.99 15.16
CA HIS A 204 -6.35 -11.91 15.90
C HIS A 204 -7.40 -11.47 16.90
N ALA A 205 -7.15 -11.69 18.19
CA ALA A 205 -7.82 -10.89 19.19
C ALA A 205 -7.49 -9.43 18.89
N VAL A 206 -8.17 -8.91 17.88
CA VAL A 206 -7.97 -7.56 17.41
C VAL A 206 -8.54 -6.70 18.49
N ALA A 207 -7.70 -5.93 19.11
CA ALA A 207 -8.17 -4.74 19.80
C ALA A 207 -9.17 -4.06 18.85
N ALA A 208 -10.34 -3.71 19.37
CA ALA A 208 -11.30 -2.92 18.63
C ALA A 208 -10.53 -1.83 17.87
N ARG A 209 -10.86 -1.63 16.59
CA ARG A 209 -10.23 -0.58 15.80
C ARG A 209 -10.20 0.68 16.66
N PRO A 210 -9.02 1.23 16.93
CA PRO A 210 -9.00 2.49 17.66
C PRO A 210 -9.88 3.47 16.90
N PRO A 211 -10.73 4.24 17.58
CA PRO A 211 -11.58 5.19 16.90
C PRO A 211 -10.70 6.06 16.01
N VAL A 212 -11.07 6.19 14.74
CA VAL A 212 -10.39 7.13 13.85
C VAL A 212 -10.48 8.47 14.54
N VAL A 213 -9.35 9.02 14.95
CA VAL A 213 -9.35 10.32 15.60
C VAL A 213 -9.85 11.31 14.58
N GLN A 214 -10.98 11.91 14.89
CA GLN A 214 -11.57 12.95 14.04
C GLN A 214 -10.51 14.04 13.83
N GLY A 215 -10.16 14.33 12.58
CA GLY A 215 -9.05 15.21 12.26
C GLY A 215 -7.72 14.48 12.04
N SER A 216 -7.75 13.19 11.61
CA SER A 216 -6.53 12.53 11.15
C SER A 216 -5.91 13.39 10.07
N ASP A 217 -4.74 13.92 10.39
CA ASP A 217 -3.99 14.78 9.49
C ASP A 217 -3.16 13.91 8.55
N PRO A 218 -3.49 13.85 7.26
CA PRO A 218 -2.68 13.13 6.29
C PRO A 218 -1.30 13.78 6.23
N ARG A 219 -0.24 12.94 6.33
CA ARG A 219 1.15 13.41 6.43
C ARG A 219 2.10 12.64 5.56
N LEU A 220 3.13 13.36 5.09
CA LEU A 220 4.39 12.79 4.66
C LEU A 220 5.39 12.95 5.81
N MET A 221 5.97 11.83 6.24
CA MET A 221 6.87 11.75 7.40
C MET A 221 8.24 11.24 6.94
N LYS A 222 9.32 11.80 7.49
CA LYS A 222 10.69 11.39 7.24
C LYS A 222 11.28 10.76 8.50
N PHE A 223 11.93 9.62 8.33
CA PHE A 223 12.70 8.92 9.34
C PHE A 223 14.12 8.67 8.85
N ASP A 224 15.08 8.65 9.76
CA ASP A 224 16.42 8.18 9.42
C ASP A 224 16.47 6.64 9.36
N LYS A 225 17.56 6.10 8.87
CA LYS A 225 17.78 4.65 8.71
C LYS A 225 17.66 3.83 10.00
N THR A 226 17.69 4.47 11.16
CA THR A 226 17.54 3.80 12.47
C THR A 226 16.07 3.78 12.95
N GLY A 227 15.17 4.43 12.22
CA GLY A 227 13.76 4.58 12.60
C GLY A 227 13.49 5.80 13.48
N ARG A 228 14.46 6.68 13.68
CA ARG A 228 14.25 7.92 14.40
C ARG A 228 13.53 8.92 13.52
N PHE A 229 12.45 9.48 14.04
CA PHE A 229 11.72 10.55 13.37
C PHE A 229 12.59 11.79 13.15
N VAL A 230 12.50 12.35 11.94
CA VAL A 230 13.27 13.53 11.53
C VAL A 230 12.36 14.73 11.34
N ALA A 231 11.32 14.60 10.52
CA ALA A 231 10.41 15.68 10.17
C ALA A 231 9.10 15.14 9.59
N SER A 232 8.09 15.99 9.52
CA SER A 232 6.87 15.72 8.76
C SER A 232 6.28 16.99 8.16
N VAL A 233 5.42 16.82 7.19
CA VAL A 233 4.59 17.88 6.62
C VAL A 233 3.15 17.41 6.49
N SER A 234 2.21 18.26 6.87
CA SER A 234 0.79 18.01 6.66
C SER A 234 0.45 18.07 5.17
N LEU A 235 -0.42 17.16 4.76
CA LEU A 235 -0.98 17.10 3.40
C LEU A 235 -2.47 17.47 3.42
N ALA A 236 -2.98 17.92 4.55
CA ALA A 236 -4.36 18.36 4.67
C ALA A 236 -4.63 19.53 3.73
N HIS A 237 -5.78 19.50 3.08
CA HIS A 237 -6.25 20.63 2.29
C HIS A 237 -6.80 21.71 3.20
N PRO A 238 -6.42 22.97 3.03
CA PRO A 238 -6.95 24.08 3.83
C PRO A 238 -8.47 24.24 3.70
N THR A 239 -9.01 23.89 2.55
CA THR A 239 -10.45 23.97 2.23
C THR A 239 -10.80 22.80 1.30
N GLY A 240 -11.67 21.93 1.73
CA GLY A 240 -12.15 20.83 0.86
C GLY A 240 -11.97 19.44 1.48
N PRO A 241 -12.18 18.39 0.69
CA PRO A 241 -12.04 17.03 1.16
C PRO A 241 -10.61 16.75 1.60
N PHE A 242 -10.47 15.95 2.64
CA PHE A 242 -9.14 15.53 3.14
C PHE A 242 -8.33 14.87 2.04
N ALA A 243 -7.01 15.16 2.01
CA ALA A 243 -6.10 14.42 1.17
C ALA A 243 -6.17 12.93 1.55
N THR A 244 -6.25 12.07 0.55
CA THR A 244 -6.08 10.63 0.73
C THR A 244 -4.70 10.26 0.21
N THR A 245 -3.69 10.48 1.04
CA THR A 245 -2.32 10.11 0.72
C THR A 245 -2.22 8.60 0.66
N HIS A 246 -1.94 8.03 -0.50
CA HIS A 246 -2.03 6.58 -0.65
C HIS A 246 -0.69 5.92 -0.97
N THR A 247 0.21 6.63 -1.60
CA THR A 247 1.48 6.07 -2.06
C THR A 247 2.58 7.12 -2.07
N VAL A 248 3.83 6.69 -1.96
CA VAL A 248 5.02 7.54 -2.05
C VAL A 248 6.17 6.83 -2.74
N VAL A 249 6.90 7.55 -3.58
CA VAL A 249 8.18 7.08 -4.14
C VAL A 249 9.22 8.19 -4.11
N VAL A 250 10.49 7.80 -4.21
CA VAL A 250 11.62 8.70 -4.41
C VAL A 250 12.04 8.62 -5.88
N SER A 251 12.09 9.76 -6.56
CA SER A 251 12.56 9.84 -7.95
C SER A 251 14.07 9.61 -8.04
N PRO A 252 14.63 9.31 -9.22
CA PRO A 252 16.07 9.21 -9.41
C PRO A 252 16.84 10.49 -9.04
N THR A 253 16.19 11.65 -9.08
CA THR A 253 16.76 12.94 -8.67
C THR A 253 16.56 13.25 -7.19
N GLY A 254 15.86 12.38 -6.46
CA GLY A 254 15.63 12.50 -5.01
C GLY A 254 14.39 13.30 -4.64
N GLU A 255 13.53 13.66 -5.58
CA GLU A 255 12.22 14.23 -5.27
C GLU A 255 11.28 13.15 -4.71
N LEU A 256 10.44 13.53 -3.76
CA LEU A 256 9.40 12.68 -3.19
C LEU A 256 8.09 12.92 -3.94
N TRP A 257 7.55 11.88 -4.53
CA TRP A 257 6.29 11.94 -5.27
C TRP A 257 5.22 11.22 -4.46
N VAL A 258 4.20 11.94 -4.05
CA VAL A 258 3.10 11.45 -3.20
C VAL A 258 1.81 11.43 -4.01
N GLY A 259 1.12 10.30 -4.01
CA GLY A 259 -0.20 10.19 -4.59
C GLY A 259 -1.29 10.64 -3.61
N ASP A 260 -2.03 11.68 -3.97
CA ASP A 260 -3.31 12.04 -3.35
C ASP A 260 -4.42 11.38 -4.18
N ARG A 261 -4.85 10.20 -3.73
CA ARG A 261 -5.73 9.33 -4.49
C ARG A 261 -7.04 9.99 -4.88
N ASN A 262 -7.76 10.50 -3.91
CA ASN A 262 -9.11 11.03 -4.14
C ASN A 262 -9.09 12.33 -4.92
N ALA A 263 -8.07 13.16 -4.73
CA ALA A 263 -7.87 14.37 -5.52
C ALA A 263 -7.30 14.09 -6.92
N LYS A 264 -6.95 12.83 -7.22
CA LYS A 264 -6.43 12.37 -8.52
C LYS A 264 -5.20 13.15 -8.97
N LYS A 265 -4.31 13.44 -8.04
CA LYS A 265 -3.11 14.25 -8.28
C LYS A 265 -1.87 13.67 -7.61
N LEU A 266 -0.73 14.12 -8.08
CA LEU A 266 0.58 13.88 -7.47
C LEU A 266 1.06 15.17 -6.82
N ILE A 267 1.64 15.06 -5.63
CA ILE A 267 2.26 16.18 -4.91
C ILE A 267 3.75 15.88 -4.81
N VAL A 268 4.58 16.83 -5.23
CA VAL A 268 6.03 16.63 -5.28
C VAL A 268 6.70 17.50 -4.23
N PHE A 269 7.64 16.88 -3.50
CA PHE A 269 8.43 17.52 -2.44
C PHE A 269 9.92 17.31 -2.69
N ASP A 270 10.74 18.17 -2.11
CA ASP A 270 12.17 17.90 -1.95
C ASP A 270 12.43 16.98 -0.73
N ARG A 271 13.69 16.56 -0.53
CA ARG A 271 14.07 15.69 0.59
C ARG A 271 13.93 16.34 1.97
N ASN A 272 13.74 17.66 2.03
CA ASN A 272 13.48 18.42 3.24
C ASN A 272 11.98 18.64 3.48
N LEU A 273 11.13 17.93 2.72
CA LEU A 273 9.68 18.00 2.77
C LEU A 273 9.10 19.37 2.36
N LYS A 274 9.87 20.18 1.64
CA LYS A 274 9.34 21.41 1.02
C LYS A 274 8.54 21.03 -0.22
N ARG A 275 7.28 21.46 -0.28
CA ARG A 275 6.40 21.27 -1.44
C ARG A 275 6.95 22.04 -2.64
N LEU A 276 7.13 21.36 -3.75
CA LEU A 276 7.65 21.92 -4.99
C LEU A 276 6.54 22.23 -6.01
N ARG A 277 5.65 21.24 -6.25
CA ARG A 277 4.58 21.35 -7.26
C ARG A 277 3.49 20.31 -7.04
N GLU A 278 2.38 20.51 -7.70
CA GLU A 278 1.29 19.54 -7.86
C GLU A 278 1.05 19.25 -9.33
N ILE A 279 0.61 18.03 -9.62
CA ILE A 279 0.36 17.55 -10.96
C ILE A 279 -1.01 16.87 -10.96
N GLN A 280 -1.95 17.41 -11.71
CA GLN A 280 -3.25 16.80 -11.89
C GLN A 280 -3.14 15.66 -12.91
N VAL A 281 -3.31 14.42 -12.47
CA VAL A 281 -3.25 13.24 -13.35
C VAL A 281 -4.62 12.78 -13.82
N GLY A 282 -5.68 13.14 -13.08
CA GLY A 282 -7.07 12.86 -13.47
C GLY A 282 -7.55 11.44 -13.14
N TYR A 283 -6.69 10.58 -12.58
CA TYR A 283 -6.96 9.19 -12.20
C TYR A 283 -6.63 8.95 -10.73
N LEU A 284 -7.24 7.93 -10.12
CA LEU A 284 -7.00 7.54 -8.73
C LEU A 284 -5.55 7.09 -8.55
N THR A 285 -4.75 7.82 -7.77
CA THR A 285 -3.32 7.52 -7.57
C THR A 285 -3.11 6.54 -6.43
N CYS A 286 -3.46 5.25 -6.63
CA CYS A 286 -3.35 4.24 -5.58
C CYS A 286 -1.92 3.75 -5.36
N ALA A 287 -1.18 3.55 -6.45
CA ALA A 287 0.19 3.05 -6.38
C ALA A 287 1.14 3.89 -7.20
N LEU A 288 2.34 4.09 -6.68
CA LEU A 288 3.50 4.55 -7.45
C LEU A 288 4.62 3.53 -7.31
N PHE A 289 5.38 3.36 -8.39
CA PHE A 289 6.53 2.47 -8.42
C PHE A 289 7.60 3.05 -9.34
N VAL A 290 8.86 2.97 -8.91
CA VAL A 290 10.01 3.35 -9.72
C VAL A 290 10.71 2.09 -10.17
N ASP A 291 10.78 1.86 -11.48
CA ASP A 291 11.43 0.68 -12.04
C ASP A 291 12.96 0.77 -11.97
N ALA A 292 13.65 -0.33 -12.31
CA ALA A 292 15.10 -0.44 -12.23
C ALA A 292 15.84 0.53 -13.17
N GLN A 293 15.17 1.12 -14.14
CA GLN A 293 15.72 2.13 -15.06
C GLN A 293 15.31 3.54 -14.68
N GLY A 294 14.64 3.72 -13.54
CA GLY A 294 14.17 5.01 -13.05
C GLY A 294 12.87 5.48 -13.70
N GLY A 295 12.13 4.62 -14.38
CA GLY A 295 10.83 4.91 -14.95
C GLY A 295 9.73 4.93 -13.87
N LEU A 296 8.79 5.87 -13.98
CA LEU A 296 7.68 6.00 -13.05
C LEU A 296 6.45 5.24 -13.56
N TRP A 297 5.88 4.42 -12.67
CA TRP A 297 4.63 3.70 -12.91
C TRP A 297 3.57 4.10 -11.88
N MET A 298 2.30 4.08 -12.30
CA MET A 298 1.17 4.42 -11.45
C MET A 298 0.05 3.40 -11.61
N GLY A 299 -0.38 2.80 -10.52
CA GLY A 299 -1.64 2.06 -10.45
C GLY A 299 -2.80 3.01 -10.16
N ALA A 300 -3.80 2.99 -11.02
CA ALA A 300 -4.92 3.92 -10.98
C ALA A 300 -6.13 3.38 -10.19
N GLY A 301 -5.89 2.61 -9.15
CA GLY A 301 -6.95 2.13 -8.25
C GLY A 301 -8.15 1.55 -9.00
N MET A 302 -9.34 1.96 -8.59
CA MET A 302 -10.60 1.54 -9.21
C MET A 302 -10.88 2.16 -10.59
N ASP A 303 -10.00 2.98 -11.16
CA ASP A 303 -10.04 3.26 -12.59
C ASP A 303 -9.62 2.03 -13.42
N GLY A 304 -9.02 1.01 -12.79
CA GLY A 304 -8.70 -0.28 -13.40
C GLY A 304 -7.57 -0.24 -14.42
N MET A 305 -6.67 0.73 -14.30
CA MET A 305 -5.58 0.95 -15.25
C MET A 305 -4.23 1.06 -14.56
N VAL A 306 -3.19 0.76 -15.32
CA VAL A 306 -1.79 1.04 -14.94
C VAL A 306 -1.18 1.94 -15.99
N PHE A 307 -0.48 2.96 -15.56
CA PHE A 307 0.16 3.96 -16.41
C PHE A 307 1.67 3.94 -16.26
N LYS A 308 2.38 4.20 -17.36
CA LYS A 308 3.76 4.67 -17.35
C LYS A 308 3.76 6.17 -17.49
N LEU A 309 4.47 6.85 -16.61
CA LEU A 309 4.54 8.32 -16.57
C LEU A 309 5.97 8.80 -16.83
N ASP A 310 6.12 10.03 -17.31
CA ASP A 310 7.39 10.75 -17.16
C ASP A 310 7.43 11.50 -15.81
N TRP A 311 8.60 12.06 -15.50
CA TRP A 311 8.80 12.84 -14.26
C TRP A 311 8.21 14.27 -14.30
N ASN A 312 7.38 14.59 -15.33
CA ASN A 312 6.49 15.74 -15.36
C ASN A 312 5.03 15.33 -15.12
N GLY A 313 4.78 14.03 -14.93
CA GLY A 313 3.44 13.46 -14.72
C GLY A 313 2.64 13.22 -16.00
N LYS A 314 3.28 13.34 -17.17
CA LYS A 314 2.64 13.04 -18.46
C LYS A 314 2.54 11.53 -18.62
N VAL A 315 1.36 11.05 -19.00
CA VAL A 315 1.13 9.63 -19.33
C VAL A 315 1.82 9.30 -20.66
N LEU A 316 2.74 8.35 -20.63
CA LEU A 316 3.49 7.84 -21.78
C LEU A 316 2.82 6.62 -22.41
N GLY A 317 2.08 5.86 -21.64
CA GLY A 317 1.39 4.66 -22.07
C GLY A 317 0.57 4.05 -20.93
N TRP A 318 -0.31 3.14 -21.26
CA TRP A 318 -1.22 2.53 -20.30
C TRP A 318 -1.58 1.11 -20.69
N PHE A 319 -2.12 0.35 -19.74
CA PHE A 319 -2.82 -0.93 -19.97
C PHE A 319 -3.86 -1.15 -18.86
N GLY A 320 -4.73 -2.13 -19.07
CA GLY A 320 -5.76 -2.53 -18.13
C GLY A 320 -7.13 -1.97 -18.49
N LYS A 321 -8.13 -2.49 -17.82
CA LYS A 321 -9.53 -2.09 -17.94
C LYS A 321 -10.22 -2.44 -16.62
N TRP A 322 -11.04 -1.54 -16.14
CA TRP A 322 -11.81 -1.80 -14.93
C TRP A 322 -12.83 -2.93 -15.09
N GLY A 323 -12.95 -3.76 -14.06
CA GLY A 323 -14.01 -4.74 -13.92
C GLY A 323 -13.92 -5.44 -12.56
N SER A 324 -15.09 -5.81 -12.03
CA SER A 324 -15.22 -6.46 -10.72
C SER A 324 -15.45 -7.96 -10.81
N ASN A 325 -15.03 -8.59 -11.91
CA ASN A 325 -15.16 -10.03 -12.10
C ASN A 325 -13.84 -10.73 -11.78
N THR A 326 -13.84 -11.56 -10.74
CA THR A 326 -12.66 -12.31 -10.28
C THR A 326 -12.15 -13.33 -11.32
N ASP A 327 -12.98 -13.77 -12.24
CA ASP A 327 -12.61 -14.73 -13.28
C ASP A 327 -12.03 -14.07 -14.53
N SER A 328 -12.23 -12.75 -14.69
CA SER A 328 -11.68 -11.99 -15.80
C SER A 328 -10.27 -11.45 -15.49
N ASN A 329 -9.59 -10.97 -16.50
CA ASN A 329 -8.35 -10.22 -16.37
C ASN A 329 -8.58 -8.70 -16.23
N ASP A 330 -9.83 -8.29 -16.01
CA ASP A 330 -10.12 -6.90 -15.68
C ASP A 330 -9.53 -6.55 -14.30
N ILE A 331 -9.18 -5.32 -14.12
CA ILE A 331 -8.59 -4.81 -12.87
C ILE A 331 -9.69 -4.16 -12.04
N GLY A 332 -9.98 -4.71 -10.87
CA GLY A 332 -10.95 -4.11 -9.95
C GLY A 332 -10.37 -2.90 -9.23
N GLU A 333 -9.20 -3.10 -8.63
CA GLU A 333 -8.44 -2.03 -7.99
C GLU A 333 -6.93 -2.29 -8.12
N ALA A 334 -6.25 -1.52 -8.97
CA ALA A 334 -4.80 -1.53 -9.07
C ALA A 334 -4.20 -0.90 -7.79
N HIS A 335 -4.20 -1.68 -6.68
CA HIS A 335 -3.88 -1.17 -5.36
C HIS A 335 -2.37 -0.97 -5.15
N GLN A 336 -1.55 -1.92 -5.59
CA GLN A 336 -0.10 -1.79 -5.66
C GLN A 336 0.45 -2.56 -6.86
N LEU A 337 1.65 -2.22 -7.30
CA LEU A 337 2.30 -2.90 -8.43
C LEU A 337 3.81 -3.05 -8.20
N ALA A 338 4.40 -4.03 -8.89
CA ALA A 338 5.83 -4.24 -8.96
C ALA A 338 6.25 -4.57 -10.40
N VAL A 339 7.35 -4.00 -10.82
CA VAL A 339 7.93 -4.21 -12.16
C VAL A 339 9.25 -4.97 -12.01
N SER A 340 9.42 -6.04 -12.79
CA SER A 340 10.66 -6.82 -12.79
C SER A 340 11.86 -5.99 -13.25
N ARG A 341 13.08 -6.38 -12.85
CA ARG A 341 14.31 -5.65 -13.20
C ARG A 341 14.55 -5.53 -14.70
N ASP A 342 14.15 -6.54 -15.48
CA ASP A 342 14.25 -6.56 -16.93
C ASP A 342 13.10 -5.84 -17.63
N LEU A 343 12.16 -5.29 -16.86
CA LEU A 343 10.95 -4.57 -17.29
C LEU A 343 9.97 -5.42 -18.11
N LYS A 344 10.13 -6.74 -18.12
CA LYS A 344 9.29 -7.63 -18.93
C LYS A 344 8.05 -8.13 -18.22
N THR A 345 8.03 -8.08 -16.89
CA THR A 345 6.92 -8.55 -16.09
C THR A 345 6.45 -7.46 -15.13
N ILE A 346 5.15 -7.26 -15.06
CA ILE A 346 4.52 -6.40 -14.07
C ILE A 346 3.51 -7.24 -13.31
N TYR A 347 3.60 -7.23 -12.00
CA TYR A 347 2.55 -7.76 -11.14
C TYR A 347 1.72 -6.62 -10.56
N VAL A 348 0.40 -6.82 -10.58
CA VAL A 348 -0.58 -5.87 -10.01
C VAL A 348 -1.34 -6.57 -8.89
N ALA A 349 -1.28 -6.02 -7.70
CA ALA A 349 -2.14 -6.41 -6.59
C ALA A 349 -3.52 -5.83 -6.83
N ASP A 350 -4.48 -6.69 -7.13
CA ASP A 350 -5.88 -6.30 -7.30
C ASP A 350 -6.63 -6.60 -6.00
N SER A 351 -6.85 -5.55 -5.23
CA SER A 351 -7.47 -5.73 -3.92
C SER A 351 -8.96 -6.00 -4.03
N LEU A 352 -9.64 -5.44 -5.02
CA LEU A 352 -11.08 -5.63 -5.22
C LEU A 352 -11.41 -7.05 -5.68
N ASN A 353 -10.65 -7.58 -6.65
CA ASN A 353 -10.90 -8.92 -7.20
C ASN A 353 -10.13 -10.03 -6.46
N ALA A 354 -9.40 -9.70 -5.40
CA ALA A 354 -8.65 -10.64 -4.55
C ALA A 354 -7.70 -11.55 -5.33
N HIS A 355 -6.97 -10.99 -6.30
CA HIS A 355 -5.99 -11.73 -7.09
C HIS A 355 -4.73 -10.91 -7.41
N VAL A 356 -3.71 -11.58 -7.90
CA VAL A 356 -2.53 -10.95 -8.47
C VAL A 356 -2.59 -11.10 -9.99
N LEU A 357 -2.60 -10.00 -10.71
CA LEU A 357 -2.49 -10.02 -12.15
C LEU A 357 -1.03 -10.03 -12.57
N LYS A 358 -0.70 -10.80 -13.59
CA LYS A 358 0.59 -10.83 -14.24
C LYS A 358 0.47 -10.25 -15.63
N MET A 359 1.30 -9.27 -15.94
CA MET A 359 1.43 -8.67 -17.26
C MET A 359 2.82 -8.96 -17.80
N GLU A 360 2.92 -9.43 -19.03
CA GLU A 360 4.16 -9.77 -19.71
C GLU A 360 4.32 -8.95 -20.98
N SER A 361 5.50 -8.35 -21.18
CA SER A 361 5.83 -7.69 -22.46
C SER A 361 6.03 -8.75 -23.55
N ASN A 362 5.65 -8.40 -24.75
CA ASN A 362 5.94 -9.24 -25.94
C ASN A 362 7.44 -9.33 -26.22
#